data_2b95d74f24ee0fc6e23c652a158b11f4
#
_entry.id   2b95d74f24ee0fc6e23c652a158b11f4
#
_cell.length_a   1.000
_cell.length_b   1.000
_cell.length_c   1.000
_cell.angle_alpha   90.00
_cell.angle_beta   90.00
_cell.angle_gamma   90.00
#
_symmetry.space_group_name_H-M   'P 1'
#
loop_
_entity.id
_entity.type
_entity.pdbx_description
1 polymer ?
#
loop_
_entity_poly.entity_id
_entity_poly.type
_entity_poly.pdbx_seq_one_letter_code
_entity_poly.pdbx_strand_id
1 'polypeptide(L)'
;RFLVSICGFSFVIPSILIVYVVIKLFGINGFYNNYFNFYELFGINSIYGLKAILIAHILLNAPFATRLFFQNLDNIPNKYYEISSSLNLTFFGNIIKLEIPIIKQNLFSVFSIIFSLCFLSFAIVMVLGGSPLNSTIEVAIYQFALFELNFNKAIFLSFIQIFICSIFIFIGFNKMKGSKYFEINNNIYTHPYKNYKFIKLIDYILIL
;
A
#
# COMPACT_ATOMS: atom_id res chain seq x y z
N ARG A 1 -4.82 -10.55 14.21
CA ARG A 1 -3.41 -10.91 13.98
C ARG A 1 -3.20 -11.73 12.72
N PHE A 2 -4.02 -12.75 12.45
CA PHE A 2 -3.93 -13.57 11.23
C PHE A 2 -4.04 -12.74 9.95
N LEU A 3 -5.03 -11.84 9.84
CA LEU A 3 -5.20 -10.94 8.70
C LEU A 3 -3.98 -10.01 8.49
N VAL A 4 -3.43 -9.48 9.57
CA VAL A 4 -2.23 -8.62 9.51
C VAL A 4 -1.01 -9.43 9.01
N SER A 5 -0.91 -10.71 9.39
CA SER A 5 0.12 -11.60 8.86
C SER A 5 -0.06 -11.85 7.36
N ILE A 6 -1.30 -12.11 6.90
CA ILE A 6 -1.61 -12.26 5.47
C ILE A 6 -1.24 -10.99 4.70
N CYS A 7 -1.56 -9.80 5.23
CA CYS A 7 -1.15 -8.54 4.61
C CYS A 7 0.38 -8.40 4.48
N GLY A 8 1.15 -9.11 5.32
CA GLY A 8 2.60 -9.17 5.22
C GLY A 8 3.12 -9.96 4.02
N PHE A 9 2.36 -10.92 3.52
CA PHE A 9 2.75 -11.72 2.35
C PHE A 9 2.87 -10.88 1.07
N SER A 10 2.17 -9.76 0.97
CA SER A 10 2.27 -8.88 -0.20
C SER A 10 3.71 -8.41 -0.45
N PHE A 11 4.53 -8.30 0.59
CA PHE A 11 5.93 -7.91 0.46
C PHE A 11 6.84 -9.04 -0.08
N VAL A 12 6.41 -10.28 0.07
CA VAL A 12 7.14 -11.48 -0.40
C VAL A 12 6.77 -11.83 -1.84
N ILE A 13 5.59 -11.41 -2.29
CA ILE A 13 5.09 -11.73 -3.64
C ILE A 13 5.93 -10.99 -4.68
N PRO A 14 6.56 -11.70 -5.64
CA PRO A 14 7.27 -11.06 -6.74
C PRO A 14 6.32 -10.16 -7.56
N SER A 15 6.75 -8.94 -7.87
CA SER A 15 5.95 -7.98 -8.64
C SER A 15 5.49 -8.52 -10.00
N ILE A 16 6.30 -9.38 -10.62
CA ILE A 16 5.96 -10.02 -11.89
C ILE A 16 4.74 -10.95 -11.78
N LEU A 17 4.53 -11.57 -10.61
CA LEU A 17 3.37 -12.44 -10.39
C LEU A 17 2.08 -11.59 -10.39
N ILE A 18 2.11 -10.40 -9.77
CA ILE A 18 0.98 -9.47 -9.81
C ILE A 18 0.68 -9.02 -11.24
N VAL A 19 1.71 -8.81 -12.07
CA VAL A 19 1.55 -8.49 -13.49
C VAL A 19 0.75 -9.60 -14.19
N TYR A 20 1.13 -10.87 -13.98
CA TYR A 20 0.39 -12.01 -14.56
C TYR A 20 -1.05 -12.10 -14.06
N VAL A 21 -1.28 -11.84 -12.78
CA VAL A 21 -2.64 -11.81 -12.20
C VAL A 21 -3.48 -10.73 -12.88
N VAL A 22 -2.94 -9.52 -13.04
CA VAL A 22 -3.65 -8.41 -13.71
C VAL A 22 -3.97 -8.77 -15.16
N ILE A 23 -3.03 -9.34 -15.91
CA ILE A 23 -3.25 -9.77 -17.29
C ILE A 23 -4.30 -10.89 -17.36
N LYS A 24 -4.26 -11.85 -16.46
CA LYS A 24 -5.22 -12.98 -16.44
C LYS A 24 -6.62 -12.54 -16.02
N LEU A 25 -6.74 -11.57 -15.14
CA LEU A 25 -8.04 -11.07 -14.72
C LEU A 25 -8.62 -10.05 -15.70
N PHE A 26 -7.82 -9.07 -16.08
CA PHE A 26 -8.28 -7.87 -16.80
C PHE A 26 -7.74 -7.74 -18.23
N GLY A 27 -6.92 -8.67 -18.72
CA GLY A 27 -6.41 -8.65 -20.09
C GLY A 27 -7.51 -8.88 -21.12
N ILE A 28 -7.18 -8.74 -22.41
CA ILE A 28 -8.14 -8.94 -23.53
C ILE A 28 -8.77 -10.34 -23.47
N ASN A 29 -7.98 -11.37 -23.20
CA ASN A 29 -8.42 -12.74 -22.99
C ASN A 29 -8.53 -13.07 -21.49
N GLY A 30 -8.75 -12.06 -20.64
CA GLY A 30 -8.84 -12.22 -19.20
C GLY A 30 -10.21 -12.71 -18.74
N PHE A 31 -10.26 -13.18 -17.48
CA PHE A 31 -11.47 -13.73 -16.90
C PHE A 31 -12.66 -12.76 -16.97
N TYR A 32 -12.46 -11.51 -16.57
CA TYR A 32 -13.57 -10.52 -16.57
C TYR A 32 -14.06 -10.19 -17.97
N ASN A 33 -13.18 -10.18 -18.97
CA ASN A 33 -13.61 -9.89 -20.34
C ASN A 33 -14.34 -11.06 -20.97
N ASN A 34 -13.87 -12.30 -20.74
CA ASN A 34 -14.48 -13.50 -21.31
C ASN A 34 -15.86 -13.83 -20.74
N TYR A 35 -16.08 -13.55 -19.43
CA TYR A 35 -17.34 -13.89 -18.77
C TYR A 35 -18.33 -12.71 -18.67
N PHE A 36 -17.85 -11.48 -18.64
CA PHE A 36 -18.67 -10.29 -18.38
C PHE A 36 -18.60 -9.24 -19.49
N ASN A 37 -17.90 -9.48 -20.60
CA ASN A 37 -17.66 -8.48 -21.66
C ASN A 37 -17.21 -7.12 -21.09
N PHE A 38 -16.24 -7.17 -20.16
CA PHE A 38 -15.82 -6.04 -19.35
C PHE A 38 -15.43 -4.81 -20.20
N TYR A 39 -14.74 -5.04 -21.31
CA TYR A 39 -14.32 -3.95 -22.20
C TYR A 39 -15.50 -3.26 -22.88
N GLU A 40 -16.49 -4.02 -23.31
CA GLU A 40 -17.70 -3.50 -23.95
C GLU A 40 -18.56 -2.75 -22.93
N LEU A 41 -18.73 -3.32 -21.74
CA LEU A 41 -19.54 -2.72 -20.66
C LEU A 41 -19.02 -1.37 -20.18
N PHE A 42 -17.68 -1.19 -20.13
CA PHE A 42 -17.05 0.04 -19.66
C PHE A 42 -16.51 0.93 -20.79
N GLY A 43 -16.73 0.57 -22.06
CA GLY A 43 -16.25 1.33 -23.22
C GLY A 43 -14.72 1.47 -23.26
N ILE A 44 -13.99 0.45 -22.78
CA ILE A 44 -12.54 0.47 -22.65
C ILE A 44 -11.92 -0.31 -23.79
N ASN A 45 -11.08 0.31 -24.62
CA ASN A 45 -10.42 -0.39 -25.74
C ASN A 45 -9.29 -1.32 -25.24
N SER A 46 -8.62 -0.93 -24.17
CA SER A 46 -7.52 -1.70 -23.56
C SER A 46 -7.32 -1.29 -22.11
N ILE A 47 -7.00 -2.27 -21.26
CA ILE A 47 -6.62 -1.96 -19.88
C ILE A 47 -5.14 -1.58 -19.76
N TYR A 48 -4.30 -1.98 -20.73
CA TYR A 48 -2.88 -1.71 -20.71
C TYR A 48 -2.57 -0.20 -20.59
N GLY A 49 -1.39 0.15 -20.12
CA GLY A 49 -1.00 1.51 -19.83
C GLY A 49 -1.23 1.89 -18.38
N LEU A 50 -1.49 3.16 -18.12
CA LEU A 50 -1.61 3.72 -16.76
C LEU A 50 -2.65 2.99 -15.89
N LYS A 51 -3.76 2.55 -16.48
CA LYS A 51 -4.83 1.85 -15.75
C LYS A 51 -4.34 0.52 -15.16
N ALA A 52 -3.66 -0.31 -15.98
CA ALA A 52 -3.11 -1.58 -15.52
C ALA A 52 -2.01 -1.40 -14.46
N ILE A 53 -1.15 -0.38 -14.66
CA ILE A 53 -0.11 -0.02 -13.68
C ILE A 53 -0.73 0.32 -12.34
N LEU A 54 -1.76 1.18 -12.32
CA LEU A 54 -2.44 1.58 -11.08
C LEU A 54 -3.10 0.38 -10.39
N ILE A 55 -3.81 -0.48 -11.12
CA ILE A 55 -4.43 -1.69 -10.55
C ILE A 55 -3.38 -2.60 -9.94
N ALA A 56 -2.27 -2.85 -10.65
CA ALA A 56 -1.19 -3.69 -10.16
C ALA A 56 -0.56 -3.12 -8.87
N HIS A 57 -0.31 -1.81 -8.84
CA HIS A 57 0.23 -1.14 -7.65
C HIS A 57 -0.75 -1.15 -6.47
N ILE A 58 -2.05 -0.98 -6.72
CA ILE A 58 -3.05 -1.09 -5.65
C ILE A 58 -3.07 -2.51 -5.09
N LEU A 59 -3.13 -3.53 -5.94
CA LEU A 59 -3.15 -4.92 -5.49
C LEU A 59 -1.90 -5.31 -4.69
N LEU A 60 -0.72 -4.81 -5.09
CA LEU A 60 0.53 -5.10 -4.39
C LEU A 60 0.68 -4.33 -3.09
N ASN A 61 0.37 -3.02 -3.10
CA ASN A 61 0.73 -2.11 -2.01
C ASN A 61 -0.41 -1.89 -1.01
N ALA A 62 -1.69 -2.13 -1.36
CA ALA A 62 -2.79 -1.94 -0.43
C ALA A 62 -2.70 -2.85 0.81
N PRO A 63 -2.40 -4.16 0.69
CA PRO A 63 -2.22 -5.00 1.88
C PRO A 63 -1.04 -4.53 2.74
N PHE A 64 0.06 -4.11 2.11
CA PHE A 64 1.22 -3.58 2.81
C PHE A 64 0.89 -2.27 3.56
N ALA A 65 0.19 -1.33 2.91
CA ALA A 65 -0.31 -0.11 3.54
C ALA A 65 -1.19 -0.41 4.75
N THR A 66 -2.11 -1.36 4.59
CA THR A 66 -3.00 -1.81 5.66
C THR A 66 -2.20 -2.31 6.85
N ARG A 67 -1.18 -3.13 6.62
CA ARG A 67 -0.29 -3.61 7.69
C ARG A 67 0.41 -2.47 8.42
N LEU A 68 0.94 -1.48 7.70
CA LEU A 68 1.60 -0.32 8.31
C LEU A 68 0.63 0.50 9.19
N PHE A 69 -0.61 0.69 8.74
CA PHE A 69 -1.62 1.37 9.54
C PHE A 69 -2.01 0.57 10.78
N PHE A 70 -2.17 -0.74 10.67
CA PHE A 70 -2.42 -1.59 11.84
C PHE A 70 -1.29 -1.54 12.86
N GLN A 71 -0.02 -1.57 12.42
CA GLN A 71 1.12 -1.41 13.32
C GLN A 71 1.09 -0.06 14.05
N ASN A 72 0.66 1.01 13.38
CA ASN A 72 0.51 2.31 14.02
C ASN A 72 -0.62 2.31 15.08
N LEU A 73 -1.71 1.60 14.83
CA LEU A 73 -2.82 1.47 15.78
C LEU A 73 -2.44 0.58 16.98
N ASP A 74 -1.70 -0.51 16.75
CA ASP A 74 -1.21 -1.39 17.82
C ASP A 74 -0.28 -0.68 18.80
N ASN A 75 0.38 0.39 18.37
CA ASN A 75 1.25 1.21 19.20
C ASN A 75 0.51 2.22 20.08
N ILE A 76 -0.82 2.29 20.03
CA ILE A 76 -1.61 3.19 20.89
C ILE A 76 -1.58 2.67 22.34
N PRO A 77 -1.10 3.47 23.32
CA PRO A 77 -1.09 3.03 24.71
C PRO A 77 -2.50 2.77 25.25
N ASN A 78 -2.63 1.72 26.07
CA ASN A 78 -3.89 1.31 26.68
C ASN A 78 -4.58 2.44 27.46
N LYS A 79 -3.80 3.34 28.07
CA LYS A 79 -4.29 4.50 28.79
C LYS A 79 -5.27 5.35 27.98
N TYR A 80 -5.07 5.48 26.67
CA TYR A 80 -6.01 6.24 25.82
C TYR A 80 -7.36 5.56 25.69
N TYR A 81 -7.38 4.23 25.64
CA TYR A 81 -8.64 3.47 25.63
C TYR A 81 -9.31 3.45 26.99
N GLU A 82 -8.57 3.43 28.09
CA GLU A 82 -9.10 3.58 29.45
C GLU A 82 -9.73 4.97 29.66
N ILE A 83 -9.08 6.03 29.23
CA ILE A 83 -9.63 7.39 29.25
C ILE A 83 -10.90 7.47 28.40
N SER A 84 -10.89 6.85 27.22
CA SER A 84 -12.06 6.86 26.35
C SER A 84 -13.25 6.11 26.96
N SER A 85 -13.00 5.02 27.65
CA SER A 85 -14.04 4.27 28.38
C SER A 85 -14.60 5.09 29.57
N SER A 86 -13.75 5.80 30.30
CA SER A 86 -14.16 6.71 31.38
C SER A 86 -15.01 7.88 30.88
N LEU A 87 -14.78 8.30 29.63
CA LEU A 87 -15.59 9.33 28.95
C LEU A 87 -16.85 8.76 28.29
N ASN A 88 -17.18 7.46 28.49
CA ASN A 88 -18.28 6.76 27.86
C ASN A 88 -18.34 6.92 26.33
N LEU A 89 -17.18 6.95 25.66
CA LEU A 89 -17.15 7.02 24.21
C LEU A 89 -17.67 5.72 23.61
N THR A 90 -18.54 5.87 22.61
CA THR A 90 -19.05 4.75 21.82
C THR A 90 -17.95 4.20 20.90
N PHE A 91 -18.15 3.01 20.31
CA PHE A 91 -17.26 2.41 19.33
C PHE A 91 -16.88 3.40 18.20
N PHE A 92 -17.87 4.03 17.58
CA PHE A 92 -17.63 5.05 16.54
C PHE A 92 -16.92 6.29 17.10
N GLY A 93 -17.20 6.68 18.34
CA GLY A 93 -16.52 7.77 19.03
C GLY A 93 -15.01 7.52 19.15
N ASN A 94 -14.61 6.28 19.48
CA ASN A 94 -13.21 5.91 19.58
C ASN A 94 -12.53 5.90 18.22
N ILE A 95 -13.16 5.36 17.19
CA ILE A 95 -12.63 5.39 15.82
C ILE A 95 -12.38 6.84 15.40
N ILE A 96 -13.38 7.71 15.55
CA ILE A 96 -13.29 9.10 15.03
C ILE A 96 -12.33 9.96 15.87
N LYS A 97 -12.36 9.83 17.21
CA LYS A 97 -11.62 10.74 18.10
C LYS A 97 -10.23 10.24 18.47
N LEU A 98 -9.97 8.92 18.42
CA LEU A 98 -8.70 8.33 18.82
C LEU A 98 -7.95 7.76 17.61
N GLU A 99 -8.54 6.82 16.85
CA GLU A 99 -7.83 6.06 15.83
C GLU A 99 -7.58 6.87 14.55
N ILE A 100 -8.60 7.55 14.01
CA ILE A 100 -8.47 8.37 12.80
C ILE A 100 -7.42 9.48 12.92
N PRO A 101 -7.32 10.26 14.02
CA PRO A 101 -6.25 11.24 14.18
C PRO A 101 -4.85 10.64 14.11
N ILE A 102 -4.65 9.45 14.70
CA ILE A 102 -3.36 8.74 14.69
C ILE A 102 -3.03 8.24 13.28
N ILE A 103 -4.02 7.67 12.57
CA ILE A 103 -3.86 7.28 11.15
C ILE A 103 -3.47 8.50 10.32
N LYS A 104 -4.18 9.63 10.48
CA LYS A 104 -3.88 10.88 9.74
C LYS A 104 -2.48 11.41 10.02
N GLN A 105 -2.02 11.33 11.25
CA GLN A 105 -0.68 11.76 11.64
C GLN A 105 0.41 10.94 10.93
N ASN A 106 0.20 9.63 10.77
CA ASN A 106 1.15 8.72 10.15
C ASN A 106 0.92 8.53 8.63
N LEU A 107 -0.17 9.06 8.09
CA LEU A 107 -0.58 8.89 6.69
C LEU A 107 0.52 9.32 5.72
N PHE A 108 1.17 10.45 5.98
CA PHE A 108 2.22 10.96 5.10
C PHE A 108 3.47 10.06 5.10
N SER A 109 3.82 9.46 6.23
CA SER A 109 4.92 8.52 6.34
C SER A 109 4.66 7.24 5.56
N VAL A 110 3.47 6.66 5.72
CA VAL A 110 3.04 5.48 4.97
C VAL A 110 2.99 5.79 3.47
N PHE A 111 2.45 6.97 3.09
CA PHE A 111 2.43 7.43 1.70
C PHE A 111 3.84 7.53 1.11
N SER A 112 4.81 8.10 1.84
CA SER A 112 6.20 8.24 1.36
C SER A 112 6.86 6.90 1.06
N ILE A 113 6.61 5.89 1.90
CA ILE A 113 7.13 4.53 1.70
C ILE A 113 6.48 3.92 0.45
N ILE A 114 5.16 3.96 0.33
CA ILE A 114 4.43 3.39 -0.80
C ILE A 114 4.80 4.10 -2.10
N PHE A 115 4.90 5.43 -2.07
CA PHE A 115 5.35 6.22 -3.22
C PHE A 115 6.72 5.74 -3.70
N SER A 116 7.68 5.56 -2.79
CA SER A 116 9.02 5.10 -3.16
C SER A 116 8.99 3.69 -3.76
N LEU A 117 8.17 2.77 -3.22
CA LEU A 117 8.00 1.42 -3.77
C LEU A 117 7.38 1.44 -5.18
N CYS A 118 6.36 2.29 -5.40
CA CYS A 118 5.76 2.44 -6.72
C CYS A 118 6.73 3.08 -7.73
N PHE A 119 7.49 4.08 -7.27
CA PHE A 119 8.42 4.82 -8.12
C PHE A 119 9.62 3.99 -8.56
N LEU A 120 10.08 3.05 -7.72
CA LEU A 120 11.14 2.08 -7.99
C LEU A 120 10.63 0.81 -8.70
N SER A 121 9.35 0.78 -9.12
CA SER A 121 8.77 -0.41 -9.73
C SER A 121 9.14 -0.51 -11.20
N PHE A 122 9.99 -1.48 -11.54
CA PHE A 122 10.41 -1.77 -12.91
C PHE A 122 9.44 -2.73 -13.62
N ALA A 123 9.24 -3.94 -13.07
CA ALA A 123 8.55 -5.02 -13.77
C ALA A 123 7.09 -4.69 -14.13
N ILE A 124 6.38 -4.02 -13.23
CA ILE A 124 4.98 -3.63 -13.44
C ILE A 124 4.88 -2.65 -14.61
N VAL A 125 5.71 -1.62 -14.61
CA VAL A 125 5.67 -0.57 -15.64
C VAL A 125 6.18 -1.09 -16.97
N MET A 126 7.23 -1.88 -16.97
CA MET A 126 7.82 -2.46 -18.19
C MET A 126 6.81 -3.32 -18.96
N VAL A 127 6.05 -4.16 -18.25
CA VAL A 127 5.13 -5.13 -18.90
C VAL A 127 3.75 -4.51 -19.14
N LEU A 128 3.20 -3.75 -18.19
CA LEU A 128 1.84 -3.24 -18.30
C LEU A 128 1.76 -1.83 -18.91
N GLY A 129 2.86 -1.08 -18.92
CA GLY A 129 2.88 0.32 -19.34
C GLY A 129 2.66 0.56 -20.82
N GLY A 130 2.97 -0.42 -21.69
CA GLY A 130 2.87 -0.23 -23.14
C GLY A 130 3.83 0.86 -23.63
N SER A 131 5.12 0.76 -23.23
CA SER A 131 6.21 1.70 -23.61
C SER A 131 6.11 2.11 -25.10
N PRO A 132 6.42 3.38 -25.47
CA PRO A 132 7.10 4.41 -24.65
C PRO A 132 6.18 5.37 -23.89
N LEU A 133 4.87 5.36 -24.11
CA LEU A 133 3.92 6.37 -23.61
C LEU A 133 3.84 6.43 -22.07
N ASN A 134 3.96 5.30 -21.38
CA ASN A 134 3.84 5.19 -19.93
C ASN A 134 5.13 4.58 -19.33
N SER A 135 6.26 5.24 -19.53
CA SER A 135 7.53 4.82 -18.94
C SER A 135 7.82 5.60 -17.66
N THR A 136 8.47 4.94 -16.68
CA THR A 136 9.02 5.59 -15.48
C THR A 136 10.53 5.81 -15.65
N ILE A 137 11.12 6.56 -14.71
CA ILE A 137 12.58 6.77 -14.69
C ILE A 137 13.31 5.42 -14.62
N GLU A 138 12.80 4.44 -13.87
CA GLU A 138 13.37 3.11 -13.76
C GLU A 138 13.45 2.38 -15.10
N VAL A 139 12.37 2.44 -15.89
CA VAL A 139 12.35 1.87 -17.25
C VAL A 139 13.29 2.62 -18.18
N ALA A 140 13.40 3.94 -18.06
CA ALA A 140 14.34 4.74 -18.85
C ALA A 140 15.81 4.41 -18.51
N ILE A 141 16.14 4.22 -17.23
CA ILE A 141 17.47 3.77 -16.79
C ILE A 141 17.82 2.44 -17.46
N TYR A 142 16.88 1.50 -17.43
CA TYR A 142 17.06 0.18 -18.05
C TYR A 142 17.30 0.31 -19.58
N GLN A 143 16.51 1.13 -20.27
CA GLN A 143 16.66 1.37 -21.71
C GLN A 143 18.01 1.97 -22.05
N PHE A 144 18.44 3.03 -21.35
CA PHE A 144 19.75 3.67 -21.58
C PHE A 144 20.91 2.73 -21.26
N ALA A 145 20.78 1.90 -20.21
CA ALA A 145 21.86 0.99 -19.81
C ALA A 145 22.02 -0.19 -20.77
N LEU A 146 20.92 -0.85 -21.16
CA LEU A 146 21.00 -2.13 -21.88
C LEU A 146 20.76 -2.02 -23.38
N PHE A 147 19.94 -1.08 -23.84
CA PHE A 147 19.63 -0.97 -25.28
C PHE A 147 20.50 0.11 -25.95
N GLU A 148 20.65 1.27 -25.33
CA GLU A 148 21.44 2.36 -25.90
C GLU A 148 22.93 2.30 -25.49
N LEU A 149 23.28 1.46 -24.49
CA LEU A 149 24.63 1.34 -23.90
C LEU A 149 25.21 2.70 -23.46
N ASN A 150 24.32 3.63 -23.11
CA ASN A 150 24.68 4.97 -22.66
C ASN A 150 24.68 5.03 -21.12
N PHE A 151 25.74 4.50 -20.53
CA PHE A 151 25.88 4.41 -19.08
C PHE A 151 25.86 5.76 -18.37
N ASN A 152 26.39 6.81 -19.03
CA ASN A 152 26.42 8.16 -18.45
C ASN A 152 24.99 8.68 -18.19
N LYS A 153 24.07 8.52 -19.15
CA LYS A 153 22.67 8.91 -18.97
C LYS A 153 21.98 8.03 -17.94
N ALA A 154 22.21 6.72 -17.95
CA ALA A 154 21.64 5.80 -16.98
C ALA A 154 22.06 6.16 -15.54
N ILE A 155 23.35 6.42 -15.31
CA ILE A 155 23.88 6.83 -14.00
C ILE A 155 23.26 8.17 -13.56
N PHE A 156 23.19 9.16 -14.44
CA PHE A 156 22.58 10.44 -14.11
C PHE A 156 21.13 10.33 -13.69
N LEU A 157 20.32 9.54 -14.42
CA LEU A 157 18.91 9.28 -14.05
C LEU A 157 18.80 8.53 -12.74
N SER A 158 19.70 7.57 -12.47
CA SER A 158 19.71 6.83 -11.19
C SER A 158 19.98 7.77 -10.01
N PHE A 159 20.88 8.74 -10.14
CA PHE A 159 21.11 9.74 -9.10
C PHE A 159 19.86 10.61 -8.86
N ILE A 160 19.18 11.05 -9.93
CA ILE A 160 17.92 11.80 -9.80
C ILE A 160 16.88 10.97 -9.06
N GLN A 161 16.74 9.71 -9.40
CA GLN A 161 15.77 8.80 -8.80
C GLN A 161 16.04 8.61 -7.30
N ILE A 162 17.28 8.33 -6.92
CA ILE A 162 17.69 8.20 -5.51
C ILE A 162 17.41 9.49 -4.75
N PHE A 163 17.72 10.64 -5.35
CA PHE A 163 17.51 11.94 -4.73
C PHE A 163 16.02 12.21 -4.45
N ILE A 164 15.15 11.95 -5.43
CA ILE A 164 13.70 12.09 -5.27
C ILE A 164 13.19 11.18 -4.15
N CYS A 165 13.53 9.88 -4.19
CA CYS A 165 13.10 8.93 -3.17
C CYS A 165 13.60 9.34 -1.78
N SER A 166 14.85 9.78 -1.66
CA SER A 166 15.44 10.22 -0.39
C SER A 166 14.71 11.41 0.21
N ILE A 167 14.32 12.40 -0.61
CA ILE A 167 13.51 13.54 -0.16
C ILE A 167 12.18 13.08 0.42
N PHE A 168 11.43 12.24 -0.30
CA PHE A 168 10.14 11.75 0.17
C PHE A 168 10.25 10.96 1.47
N ILE A 169 11.24 10.08 1.57
CA ILE A 169 11.49 9.28 2.77
C ILE A 169 11.88 10.20 3.94
N PHE A 170 12.78 11.16 3.72
CA PHE A 170 13.23 12.10 4.75
C PHE A 170 12.06 12.94 5.31
N ILE A 171 11.21 13.47 4.44
CA ILE A 171 10.02 14.22 4.86
C ILE A 171 9.04 13.31 5.61
N GLY A 172 8.86 12.06 5.15
CA GLY A 172 8.04 11.06 5.82
C GLY A 172 8.49 10.78 7.26
N PHE A 173 9.79 10.53 7.44
CA PHE A 173 10.36 10.28 8.77
C PHE A 173 10.32 11.50 9.69
N ASN A 174 10.52 12.70 9.18
CA ASN A 174 10.44 13.91 10.01
C ASN A 174 9.04 14.15 10.57
N LYS A 175 8.00 13.81 9.82
CA LYS A 175 6.62 13.88 10.30
C LYS A 175 6.28 12.81 11.35
N MET A 176 6.94 11.65 11.34
CA MET A 176 6.80 10.62 12.39
C MET A 176 7.38 11.06 13.75
N LYS A 177 8.39 11.93 13.79
CA LYS A 177 9.02 12.37 15.04
C LYS A 177 8.05 13.08 16.02
N GLY A 178 6.90 13.53 15.55
CA GLY A 178 5.83 14.09 16.40
C GLY A 178 5.10 13.04 17.26
N SER A 179 5.24 11.75 16.96
CA SER A 179 4.56 10.67 17.71
C SER A 179 5.42 10.02 18.81
N LYS A 180 6.45 10.73 19.32
CA LYS A 180 7.38 10.26 20.37
C LYS A 180 6.76 9.98 21.74
N TYR A 181 5.45 10.07 21.88
CA TYR A 181 4.76 9.84 23.16
C TYR A 181 4.31 8.39 23.38
N PHE A 182 4.65 7.47 22.48
CA PHE A 182 4.33 6.07 22.70
C PHE A 182 5.49 5.38 23.42
N GLU A 183 5.49 5.47 24.75
CA GLU A 183 6.25 4.53 25.57
C GLU A 183 5.79 3.12 25.26
N ILE A 184 6.73 2.24 24.93
CA ILE A 184 6.47 0.81 24.72
C ILE A 184 6.01 0.25 26.06
N ASN A 185 4.71 0.22 26.27
CA ASN A 185 4.12 -0.37 27.46
C ASN A 185 3.85 -1.84 27.12
N ASN A 186 4.65 -2.74 27.66
CA ASN A 186 4.59 -4.21 27.48
C ASN A 186 3.33 -4.86 28.10
N ASN A 187 2.30 -4.11 28.40
CA ASN A 187 1.07 -4.66 28.93
C ASN A 187 0.27 -5.34 27.82
N ILE A 188 -0.04 -6.61 28.02
CA ILE A 188 -0.90 -7.43 27.14
C ILE A 188 -2.24 -6.71 27.00
N TYR A 189 -2.46 -6.14 25.84
CA TYR A 189 -3.67 -5.40 25.53
C TYR A 189 -4.85 -6.35 25.30
N THR A 190 -5.90 -6.22 26.09
CA THR A 190 -7.21 -6.81 25.80
C THR A 190 -8.07 -5.75 25.14
N HIS A 191 -8.32 -5.90 23.85
CA HIS A 191 -9.10 -4.94 23.07
C HIS A 191 -10.47 -4.67 23.75
N PRO A 192 -10.84 -3.43 24.03
CA PRO A 192 -12.06 -3.10 24.77
C PRO A 192 -13.35 -3.62 24.09
N TYR A 193 -13.28 -3.88 22.80
CA TYR A 193 -14.40 -4.37 22.00
C TYR A 193 -14.46 -5.88 21.82
N LYS A 194 -13.60 -6.66 22.49
CA LYS A 194 -13.56 -8.14 22.41
C LYS A 194 -14.92 -8.79 22.68
N ASN A 195 -15.78 -8.13 23.45
CA ASN A 195 -17.11 -8.64 23.84
C ASN A 195 -18.27 -8.17 22.95
N TYR A 196 -18.03 -7.29 21.97
CA TYR A 196 -19.10 -6.89 21.06
C TYR A 196 -19.45 -8.03 20.10
N LYS A 197 -20.72 -8.47 20.12
CA LYS A 197 -21.23 -9.56 19.28
C LYS A 197 -20.97 -9.33 17.80
N PHE A 198 -21.07 -8.08 17.35
CA PHE A 198 -20.86 -7.70 15.95
C PHE A 198 -19.40 -7.89 15.49
N ILE A 199 -18.43 -7.59 16.35
CA ILE A 199 -17.00 -7.79 16.05
C ILE A 199 -16.66 -9.28 16.03
N LYS A 200 -17.22 -10.08 16.97
CA LYS A 200 -17.07 -11.54 16.94
C LYS A 200 -17.63 -12.15 15.66
N LEU A 201 -18.71 -11.61 15.13
CA LEU A 201 -19.33 -12.10 13.91
C LEU A 201 -18.46 -11.75 12.68
N ILE A 202 -17.88 -10.55 12.65
CA ILE A 202 -16.90 -10.15 11.62
C ILE A 202 -15.65 -11.01 11.69
N ASP A 203 -15.09 -11.23 12.88
CA ASP A 203 -13.93 -12.11 13.08
C ASP A 203 -14.23 -13.54 12.61
N TYR A 204 -15.45 -14.04 12.86
CA TYR A 204 -15.85 -15.38 12.42
C TYR A 204 -15.98 -15.48 10.89
N ILE A 205 -16.53 -14.45 10.23
CA ILE A 205 -16.65 -14.38 8.75
C ILE A 205 -15.29 -14.25 8.07
N LEU A 206 -14.32 -13.59 8.74
CA LEU A 206 -12.98 -13.37 8.18
C LEU A 206 -12.00 -14.53 8.43
N ILE A 207 -12.35 -15.48 9.32
CA ILE A 207 -11.56 -16.68 9.62
C ILE A 207 -12.05 -17.90 8.80
N LEU A 208 -13.27 -17.87 8.28
CA LEU A 208 -13.82 -18.84 7.32
C LEU A 208 -13.42 -18.49 5.89
#